data_3de214ac3324d6f9fbfe25a57d19166c
#
_entry.id   3de214ac3324d6f9fbfe25a57d19166c
#
_cell.length_a   1.000
_cell.length_b   1.000
_cell.length_c   1.000
_cell.angle_alpha   90.00
_cell.angle_beta   90.00
_cell.angle_gamma   90.00
#
_symmetry.space_group_name_H-M   'P 1'
#
loop_
_entity.id
_entity.type
_entity.pdbx_description
1 polymer ?
#
loop_
_entity_poly.entity_id
_entity_poly.type
_entity_poly.pdbx_seq_one_letter_code
_entity_poly.pdbx_strand_id
1 'polypeptide(L)'
;MAAVLAATLALPAHAQDAEQSRLVGLIVLERRHGCAGQAGLGSPLRPSAELSRAASHMDKGMTALEAADREGYRATRIFHIDLSNYRGVADVAKAVAKYFCSSLLEPGFTDIGVDRKGATWYVVMAARLEFPQLADPRAVAAKLLALTNDARSYPRRCGERVFAAAPPLRANGALAESAQQHASDMAAHEYFEHKGRDGSSPAQRAARAGYKWRSIGENIAAGQAGPDDVMEDWLSSPGHCANIMSPDFVEMGTAFSMNMASRAAVYWAQEFGRPR
;
A
#
# COMPACT_ATOMS: atom_id res chain seq x y z
N MET A 1 -12.18 25.81 53.36
CA MET A 1 -12.49 25.10 52.11
C MET A 1 -11.22 24.43 51.60
N ALA A 2 -11.10 23.12 51.80
CA ALA A 2 -9.92 22.35 51.35
C ALA A 2 -10.24 21.79 49.98
N ALA A 3 -9.48 22.19 48.95
CA ALA A 3 -9.58 21.64 47.63
C ALA A 3 -8.87 20.27 47.59
N VAL A 4 -9.63 19.21 47.38
CA VAL A 4 -9.09 17.86 47.14
C VAL A 4 -8.65 17.84 45.69
N LEU A 5 -7.32 17.90 45.45
CA LEU A 5 -6.72 17.57 44.16
C LEU A 5 -6.80 16.04 43.97
N ALA A 6 -7.70 15.59 43.08
CA ALA A 6 -7.68 14.24 42.63
C ALA A 6 -6.49 14.05 41.66
N ALA A 7 -5.41 13.49 42.18
CA ALA A 7 -4.26 13.06 41.33
C ALA A 7 -4.72 11.85 40.50
N THR A 8 -4.89 12.05 39.21
CA THR A 8 -5.05 10.93 38.26
C THR A 8 -3.69 10.24 38.11
N LEU A 9 -3.50 9.11 38.82
CA LEU A 9 -2.35 8.24 38.64
C LEU A 9 -2.39 7.65 37.22
N ALA A 10 -1.45 8.06 36.38
CA ALA A 10 -1.23 7.42 35.11
C ALA A 10 -0.73 5.98 35.35
N LEU A 11 -1.36 5.00 34.74
CA LEU A 11 -0.92 3.62 34.79
C LEU A 11 0.47 3.49 34.13
N PRO A 12 1.36 2.59 34.62
CA PRO A 12 2.64 2.32 33.95
C PRO A 12 2.37 1.74 32.55
N ALA A 13 3.25 2.05 31.58
CA ALA A 13 3.08 1.69 30.16
C ALA A 13 2.73 0.21 29.92
N HIS A 14 3.38 -0.72 30.61
CA HIS A 14 3.06 -2.15 30.53
C HIS A 14 1.64 -2.53 30.97
N ALA A 15 1.05 -1.80 31.90
CA ALA A 15 -0.32 -2.05 32.34
C ALA A 15 -1.32 -1.52 31.32
N GLN A 16 -1.00 -0.44 30.62
CA GLN A 16 -1.80 0.11 29.53
C GLN A 16 -1.83 -0.81 28.32
N ASP A 17 -0.67 -1.37 27.92
CA ASP A 17 -0.56 -2.35 26.84
C ASP A 17 -1.37 -3.62 27.12
N ALA A 18 -1.38 -4.09 28.38
CA ALA A 18 -2.18 -5.24 28.80
C ALA A 18 -3.71 -4.96 28.74
N GLU A 19 -4.13 -3.75 29.14
CA GLU A 19 -5.55 -3.36 29.01
C GLU A 19 -5.97 -3.23 27.55
N GLN A 20 -5.14 -2.66 26.68
CA GLN A 20 -5.38 -2.53 25.25
C GLN A 20 -5.54 -3.93 24.61
N SER A 21 -4.59 -4.83 24.87
CA SER A 21 -4.64 -6.20 24.35
C SER A 21 -5.89 -6.96 24.82
N ARG A 22 -6.28 -6.77 26.07
CA ARG A 22 -7.50 -7.36 26.64
C ARG A 22 -8.75 -6.82 25.98
N LEU A 23 -8.82 -5.49 25.74
CA LEU A 23 -9.96 -4.88 25.06
C LEU A 23 -10.10 -5.40 23.64
N VAL A 24 -9.00 -5.46 22.87
CA VAL A 24 -9.01 -6.03 21.51
C VAL A 24 -9.53 -7.47 21.52
N GLY A 25 -9.03 -8.31 22.44
CA GLY A 25 -9.50 -9.68 22.56
C GLY A 25 -11.01 -9.80 22.84
N LEU A 26 -11.55 -8.93 23.70
CA LEU A 26 -12.97 -8.89 23.99
C LEU A 26 -13.81 -8.42 22.79
N ILE A 27 -13.37 -7.38 22.07
CA ILE A 27 -14.05 -6.91 20.85
C ILE A 27 -14.07 -8.01 19.77
N VAL A 28 -12.95 -8.72 19.60
CA VAL A 28 -12.88 -9.87 18.67
C VAL A 28 -13.85 -10.98 19.06
N LEU A 29 -14.03 -11.24 20.35
CA LEU A 29 -15.03 -12.21 20.85
C LEU A 29 -16.45 -11.74 20.56
N GLU A 30 -16.79 -10.49 20.81
CA GLU A 30 -18.11 -9.91 20.50
C GLU A 30 -18.41 -10.00 18.99
N ARG A 31 -17.41 -9.70 18.12
CA ARG A 31 -17.55 -9.87 16.66
C ARG A 31 -17.85 -11.32 16.28
N ARG A 32 -17.21 -12.28 16.94
CA ARG A 32 -17.39 -13.71 16.67
C ARG A 32 -18.76 -14.20 17.14
N HIS A 33 -19.24 -13.72 18.27
CA HIS A 33 -20.55 -14.11 18.82
C HIS A 33 -21.70 -13.46 18.06
N GLY A 34 -21.48 -12.29 17.46
CA GLY A 34 -22.55 -11.48 16.88
C GLY A 34 -23.21 -10.55 17.89
N CYS A 35 -24.05 -9.67 17.39
CA CYS A 35 -24.70 -8.64 18.19
C CYS A 35 -26.04 -8.22 17.57
N ALA A 36 -26.91 -7.63 18.37
CA ALA A 36 -28.23 -7.16 17.94
C ALA A 36 -29.06 -8.19 17.13
N GLY A 37 -28.93 -9.49 17.47
CA GLY A 37 -29.62 -10.58 16.77
C GLY A 37 -28.97 -10.98 15.44
N GLN A 38 -27.86 -10.37 15.05
CA GLN A 38 -27.09 -10.76 13.84
C GLN A 38 -26.05 -11.82 14.21
N ALA A 39 -25.84 -12.77 13.31
CA ALA A 39 -24.81 -13.80 13.46
C ALA A 39 -23.40 -13.17 13.42
N GLY A 40 -22.50 -13.73 14.22
CA GLY A 40 -21.12 -13.27 14.26
C GLY A 40 -20.33 -13.64 13.02
N LEU A 41 -19.17 -12.99 12.87
CA LEU A 41 -18.23 -13.26 11.79
C LEU A 41 -17.10 -14.19 12.23
N GLY A 42 -16.81 -15.20 11.39
CA GLY A 42 -15.68 -16.12 11.61
C GLY A 42 -14.32 -15.48 11.34
N SER A 43 -14.26 -14.38 10.54
CA SER A 43 -13.03 -13.64 10.26
C SER A 43 -12.67 -12.71 11.43
N PRO A 44 -11.58 -12.99 12.18
CA PRO A 44 -11.17 -12.15 13.29
C PRO A 44 -10.56 -10.83 12.82
N LEU A 45 -10.69 -9.77 13.65
CA LEU A 45 -9.86 -8.58 13.53
C LEU A 45 -8.46 -8.89 14.07
N ARG A 46 -7.43 -8.56 13.30
CA ARG A 46 -6.03 -8.71 13.71
C ARG A 46 -5.59 -7.47 14.49
N PRO A 47 -4.94 -7.61 15.67
CA PRO A 47 -4.35 -6.47 16.36
C PRO A 47 -3.30 -5.78 15.47
N SER A 48 -3.35 -4.43 15.38
CA SER A 48 -2.36 -3.63 14.66
C SER A 48 -1.75 -2.58 15.58
N ALA A 49 -0.43 -2.60 15.70
CA ALA A 49 0.31 -1.62 16.47
C ALA A 49 0.21 -0.22 15.83
N GLU A 50 0.20 -0.15 14.49
CA GLU A 50 0.02 1.10 13.75
C GLU A 50 -1.34 1.72 14.03
N LEU A 51 -2.42 0.92 14.03
CA LEU A 51 -3.76 1.43 14.35
C LEU A 51 -3.89 1.82 15.82
N SER A 52 -3.19 1.14 16.75
CA SER A 52 -3.16 1.56 18.15
C SER A 52 -2.44 2.90 18.32
N ARG A 53 -1.33 3.12 17.61
CA ARG A 53 -0.69 4.44 17.57
C ARG A 53 -1.58 5.49 16.89
N ALA A 54 -2.27 5.14 15.80
CA ALA A 54 -3.25 6.03 15.17
C ALA A 54 -4.36 6.43 16.15
N ALA A 55 -4.91 5.48 16.91
CA ALA A 55 -5.89 5.75 17.96
C ALA A 55 -5.38 6.77 19.01
N SER A 56 -4.06 6.76 19.29
CA SER A 56 -3.46 7.73 20.23
C SER A 56 -3.42 9.17 19.73
N HIS A 57 -3.71 9.43 18.47
CA HIS A 57 -3.78 10.77 17.88
C HIS A 57 -5.21 11.33 17.79
N MET A 58 -6.22 10.51 18.07
CA MET A 58 -7.62 10.90 17.93
C MET A 58 -8.03 12.01 18.90
N ASP A 59 -7.41 12.06 20.08
CA ASP A 59 -7.63 13.11 21.09
C ASP A 59 -7.21 14.52 20.62
N LYS A 60 -6.45 14.61 19.53
CA LYS A 60 -5.93 15.85 18.94
C LYS A 60 -6.78 16.36 17.76
N GLY A 61 -7.96 15.79 17.55
CA GLY A 61 -8.87 16.18 16.47
C GLY A 61 -8.45 15.71 15.07
N MET A 62 -7.49 14.79 14.99
CA MET A 62 -7.08 14.16 13.74
C MET A 62 -8.15 13.16 13.28
N THR A 63 -8.42 13.08 11.98
CA THR A 63 -9.29 12.02 11.46
C THR A 63 -8.60 10.65 11.57
N ALA A 64 -9.39 9.59 11.64
CA ALA A 64 -8.84 8.24 11.71
C ALA A 64 -7.94 7.90 10.51
N LEU A 65 -8.29 8.39 9.31
CA LEU A 65 -7.50 8.19 8.10
C LEU A 65 -6.14 8.90 8.17
N GLU A 66 -6.12 10.19 8.54
CA GLU A 66 -4.89 10.95 8.70
C GLU A 66 -3.98 10.35 9.78
N ALA A 67 -4.57 9.89 10.89
CA ALA A 67 -3.84 9.24 11.97
C ALA A 67 -3.23 7.89 11.51
N ALA A 68 -3.99 7.09 10.77
CA ALA A 68 -3.53 5.83 10.21
C ALA A 68 -2.40 6.04 9.19
N ASP A 69 -2.58 6.96 8.24
CA ASP A 69 -1.56 7.30 7.24
C ASP A 69 -0.27 7.79 7.90
N ARG A 70 -0.36 8.62 8.94
CA ARG A 70 0.78 9.10 9.74
C ARG A 70 1.58 7.96 10.36
N GLU A 71 0.90 6.91 10.81
CA GLU A 71 1.51 5.74 11.44
C GLU A 71 1.90 4.64 10.43
N GLY A 72 1.81 4.94 9.12
CA GLY A 72 2.16 4.01 8.04
C GLY A 72 1.13 2.93 7.76
N TYR A 73 -0.09 3.08 8.24
CA TYR A 73 -1.19 2.16 7.94
C TYR A 73 -2.05 2.72 6.80
N ARG A 74 -1.86 2.20 5.59
CA ARG A 74 -2.68 2.55 4.42
C ARG A 74 -3.98 1.77 4.48
N ALA A 75 -5.10 2.48 4.58
CA ALA A 75 -6.42 1.88 4.69
C ALA A 75 -7.23 2.05 3.39
N THR A 76 -7.87 0.98 2.93
CA THR A 76 -8.94 1.06 1.92
C THR A 76 -10.27 1.43 2.56
N ARG A 77 -10.41 1.13 3.85
CA ARG A 77 -11.60 1.37 4.65
C ARG A 77 -11.17 1.57 6.11
N ILE A 78 -11.75 2.55 6.78
CA ILE A 78 -11.45 2.84 8.19
C ILE A 78 -12.70 3.34 8.92
N PHE A 79 -12.83 2.95 10.19
CA PHE A 79 -13.88 3.38 11.09
C PHE A 79 -13.31 3.56 12.50
N HIS A 80 -13.77 4.58 13.21
CA HIS A 80 -13.36 4.82 14.59
C HIS A 80 -14.55 5.00 15.52
N ILE A 81 -14.31 4.72 16.79
CA ILE A 81 -15.29 4.82 17.87
C ILE A 81 -14.61 5.47 19.07
N ASP A 82 -15.27 6.46 19.64
CA ASP A 82 -14.88 7.11 20.89
C ASP A 82 -15.86 6.73 22.00
N LEU A 83 -15.37 6.15 23.08
CA LEU A 83 -16.18 5.68 24.20
C LEU A 83 -15.64 6.23 25.53
N SER A 84 -16.39 7.12 26.16
CA SER A 84 -16.00 7.79 27.41
C SER A 84 -16.79 7.28 28.60
N ASN A 85 -16.15 7.35 29.79
CA ASN A 85 -16.76 7.07 31.09
C ASN A 85 -17.19 5.62 31.33
N TYR A 86 -16.59 4.67 30.64
CA TYR A 86 -16.75 3.24 30.93
C TYR A 86 -15.76 2.79 32.02
N ARG A 87 -16.23 1.96 32.96
CA ARG A 87 -15.43 1.56 34.14
C ARG A 87 -14.35 0.52 33.82
N GLY A 88 -14.52 -0.27 32.77
CA GLY A 88 -13.56 -1.32 32.41
C GLY A 88 -13.66 -1.77 30.96
N VAL A 89 -12.64 -2.46 30.50
CA VAL A 89 -12.54 -2.95 29.11
C VAL A 89 -13.71 -3.86 28.69
N ALA A 90 -14.29 -4.61 29.62
CA ALA A 90 -15.45 -5.45 29.33
C ALA A 90 -16.71 -4.61 29.02
N ASP A 91 -16.88 -3.49 29.71
CA ASP A 91 -18.01 -2.58 29.46
C ASP A 91 -17.82 -1.85 28.12
N VAL A 92 -16.58 -1.49 27.79
CA VAL A 92 -16.23 -0.90 26.48
C VAL A 92 -16.54 -1.88 25.35
N ALA A 93 -16.10 -3.14 25.44
CA ALA A 93 -16.36 -4.14 24.41
C ALA A 93 -17.87 -4.39 24.20
N LYS A 94 -18.64 -4.48 25.29
CA LYS A 94 -20.10 -4.59 25.22
C LYS A 94 -20.77 -3.36 24.61
N ALA A 95 -20.23 -2.16 24.87
CA ALA A 95 -20.72 -0.93 24.27
C ALA A 95 -20.45 -0.89 22.76
N VAL A 96 -19.28 -1.35 22.32
CA VAL A 96 -18.99 -1.51 20.89
C VAL A 96 -20.01 -2.46 20.25
N ALA A 97 -20.25 -3.62 20.82
CA ALA A 97 -21.20 -4.58 20.28
C ALA A 97 -22.65 -4.04 20.32
N LYS A 98 -23.02 -3.29 21.34
CA LYS A 98 -24.37 -2.75 21.50
C LYS A 98 -24.68 -1.60 20.56
N TYR A 99 -23.76 -0.64 20.42
CA TYR A 99 -24.03 0.62 19.73
C TYR A 99 -23.44 0.68 18.33
N PHE A 100 -22.45 -0.15 18.02
CA PHE A 100 -21.72 -0.17 16.74
C PHE A 100 -21.73 -1.56 16.08
N CYS A 101 -22.80 -2.34 16.31
CA CYS A 101 -22.94 -3.70 15.84
C CYS A 101 -22.71 -3.83 14.32
N SER A 102 -23.32 -2.97 13.50
CA SER A 102 -23.17 -2.99 12.06
C SER A 102 -21.72 -2.79 11.61
N SER A 103 -21.00 -1.86 12.25
CA SER A 103 -19.58 -1.63 11.97
C SER A 103 -18.71 -2.76 12.51
N LEU A 104 -19.04 -3.31 13.69
CA LEU A 104 -18.32 -4.44 14.26
C LEU A 104 -18.44 -5.67 13.39
N LEU A 105 -19.59 -5.92 12.77
CA LEU A 105 -19.88 -7.05 11.88
C LEU A 105 -19.63 -6.74 10.39
N GLU A 106 -19.01 -5.62 10.06
CA GLU A 106 -18.60 -5.32 8.68
C GLU A 106 -17.45 -6.25 8.27
N PRO A 107 -17.65 -7.16 7.29
CA PRO A 107 -16.65 -8.15 6.92
C PRO A 107 -15.40 -7.54 6.28
N GLY A 108 -15.52 -6.32 5.76
CA GLY A 108 -14.42 -5.59 5.15
C GLY A 108 -13.36 -5.11 6.12
N PHE A 109 -13.61 -5.06 7.44
CA PHE A 109 -12.57 -4.74 8.42
C PHE A 109 -11.76 -5.98 8.79
N THR A 110 -10.43 -5.85 8.73
CA THR A 110 -9.47 -6.93 8.98
C THR A 110 -8.56 -6.68 10.17
N ASP A 111 -8.36 -5.42 10.54
CA ASP A 111 -7.42 -5.03 11.58
C ASP A 111 -8.08 -4.08 12.60
N ILE A 112 -7.55 -4.09 13.84
CA ILE A 112 -8.03 -3.26 14.94
C ILE A 112 -6.86 -2.71 15.74
N GLY A 113 -6.97 -1.44 16.13
CA GLY A 113 -6.12 -0.82 17.13
C GLY A 113 -6.95 -0.07 18.17
N VAL A 114 -6.44 0.02 19.38
CA VAL A 114 -7.11 0.73 20.48
C VAL A 114 -6.09 1.54 21.27
N ASP A 115 -6.52 2.68 21.78
CA ASP A 115 -5.78 3.47 22.77
C ASP A 115 -6.70 4.08 23.81
N ARG A 116 -6.14 4.50 24.94
CA ARG A 116 -6.87 5.16 26.02
C ARG A 116 -6.21 6.48 26.41
N LYS A 117 -7.00 7.55 26.42
CA LYS A 117 -6.60 8.85 26.96
C LYS A 117 -7.57 9.29 28.05
N GLY A 118 -7.09 9.32 29.27
CA GLY A 118 -7.92 9.63 30.42
C GLY A 118 -9.11 8.66 30.57
N ALA A 119 -10.33 9.19 30.46
CA ALA A 119 -11.56 8.41 30.58
C ALA A 119 -12.10 7.91 29.22
N THR A 120 -11.45 8.23 28.10
CA THR A 120 -11.91 7.91 26.75
C THR A 120 -11.07 6.80 26.12
N TRP A 121 -11.74 5.79 25.58
CA TRP A 121 -11.19 4.77 24.73
C TRP A 121 -11.43 5.13 23.27
N TYR A 122 -10.41 5.01 22.47
CA TYR A 122 -10.41 5.16 21.01
C TYR A 122 -10.22 3.78 20.38
N VAL A 123 -11.18 3.36 19.57
CA VAL A 123 -11.14 2.09 18.86
C VAL A 123 -11.12 2.40 17.37
N VAL A 124 -10.13 1.89 16.66
CA VAL A 124 -10.01 2.05 15.21
C VAL A 124 -10.03 0.67 14.55
N MET A 125 -10.98 0.45 13.65
CA MET A 125 -11.07 -0.74 12.81
C MET A 125 -10.80 -0.35 11.36
N ALA A 126 -9.99 -1.13 10.66
CA ALA A 126 -9.63 -0.81 9.28
C ALA A 126 -9.42 -2.06 8.41
N ALA A 127 -9.48 -1.86 7.10
CA ALA A 127 -8.98 -2.80 6.09
C ALA A 127 -7.68 -2.25 5.51
N ARG A 128 -6.60 -3.03 5.60
CA ARG A 128 -5.30 -2.65 5.05
C ARG A 128 -5.34 -2.69 3.52
N LEU A 129 -4.75 -1.69 2.89
CA LEU A 129 -4.44 -1.75 1.47
C LEU A 129 -3.36 -2.81 1.25
N GLU A 130 -3.70 -3.87 0.56
CA GLU A 130 -2.78 -4.97 0.24
C GLU A 130 -2.62 -5.08 -1.29
N PHE A 131 -1.45 -5.51 -1.73
CA PHE A 131 -1.14 -5.73 -3.14
C PHE A 131 -0.77 -7.21 -3.36
N PRO A 132 -1.71 -8.16 -3.21
CA PRO A 132 -1.43 -9.59 -3.31
C PRO A 132 -0.84 -9.99 -4.67
N GLN A 133 -1.20 -9.29 -5.76
CA GLN A 133 -0.64 -9.49 -7.09
C GLN A 133 0.84 -9.10 -7.21
N LEU A 134 1.41 -8.42 -6.21
CA LEU A 134 2.82 -8.03 -6.15
C LEU A 134 3.65 -8.92 -5.21
N ALA A 135 3.10 -10.01 -4.73
CA ALA A 135 3.78 -10.90 -3.77
C ALA A 135 5.01 -11.62 -4.37
N ASP A 136 5.00 -11.88 -5.69
CA ASP A 136 6.14 -12.50 -6.39
C ASP A 136 6.65 -11.58 -7.52
N PRO A 137 7.78 -10.89 -7.32
CA PRO A 137 8.36 -10.01 -8.33
C PRO A 137 8.68 -10.71 -9.66
N ARG A 138 9.02 -12.00 -9.64
CA ARG A 138 9.31 -12.74 -10.88
C ARG A 138 8.03 -13.00 -11.66
N ALA A 139 6.95 -13.37 -10.99
CA ALA A 139 5.64 -13.55 -11.63
C ALA A 139 5.13 -12.22 -12.20
N VAL A 140 5.31 -11.11 -11.49
CA VAL A 140 4.96 -9.76 -11.97
C VAL A 140 5.76 -9.41 -13.22
N ALA A 141 7.08 -9.61 -13.22
CA ALA A 141 7.91 -9.33 -14.37
C ALA A 141 7.54 -10.19 -15.59
N ALA A 142 7.26 -11.49 -15.39
CA ALA A 142 6.79 -12.38 -16.45
C ALA A 142 5.42 -11.94 -17.00
N LYS A 143 4.51 -11.53 -16.16
CA LYS A 143 3.18 -11.00 -16.55
C LYS A 143 3.34 -9.74 -17.38
N LEU A 144 4.17 -8.77 -16.95
CA LEU A 144 4.42 -7.54 -17.71
C LEU A 144 5.08 -7.81 -19.07
N LEU A 145 6.00 -8.76 -19.15
CA LEU A 145 6.57 -9.18 -20.43
C LEU A 145 5.49 -9.76 -21.37
N ALA A 146 4.60 -10.60 -20.85
CA ALA A 146 3.51 -11.19 -21.61
C ALA A 146 2.54 -10.10 -22.11
N LEU A 147 2.10 -9.18 -21.24
CA LEU A 147 1.22 -8.05 -21.58
C LEU A 147 1.87 -7.13 -22.63
N THR A 148 3.17 -6.83 -22.48
CA THR A 148 3.92 -6.03 -23.44
C THR A 148 3.98 -6.71 -24.81
N ASN A 149 4.23 -8.00 -24.85
CA ASN A 149 4.31 -8.77 -26.11
C ASN A 149 2.93 -8.95 -26.76
N ASP A 150 1.88 -9.10 -25.96
CA ASP A 150 0.49 -9.08 -26.46
C ASP A 150 0.18 -7.73 -27.13
N ALA A 151 0.48 -6.61 -26.44
CA ALA A 151 0.26 -5.27 -27.01
C ALA A 151 1.04 -5.06 -28.33
N ARG A 152 2.23 -5.61 -28.45
CA ARG A 152 3.09 -5.53 -29.63
C ARG A 152 2.63 -6.40 -30.81
N SER A 153 1.81 -7.42 -30.56
CA SER A 153 1.36 -8.37 -31.58
C SER A 153 0.36 -7.78 -32.59
N TYR A 154 -0.22 -6.61 -32.29
CA TYR A 154 -1.18 -5.93 -33.15
C TYR A 154 -0.76 -4.48 -33.43
N PRO A 155 -1.13 -3.91 -34.60
CA PRO A 155 -0.95 -2.49 -34.85
C PRO A 155 -1.65 -1.65 -33.78
N ARG A 156 -1.01 -0.58 -33.31
CA ARG A 156 -1.55 0.27 -32.24
C ARG A 156 -1.33 1.75 -32.54
N ARG A 157 -2.34 2.55 -32.21
CA ARG A 157 -2.24 4.00 -32.21
C ARG A 157 -1.75 4.48 -30.82
N CYS A 158 -0.64 5.20 -30.78
CA CYS A 158 -0.07 5.84 -29.59
C CYS A 158 -0.14 7.38 -29.79
N GLY A 159 -1.18 7.99 -29.29
CA GLY A 159 -1.50 9.38 -29.62
C GLY A 159 -1.80 9.55 -31.10
N GLU A 160 -1.07 10.43 -31.78
CA GLU A 160 -1.21 10.67 -33.22
C GLU A 160 -0.43 9.67 -34.10
N ARG A 161 0.51 8.93 -33.50
CA ARG A 161 1.36 7.98 -34.25
C ARG A 161 0.72 6.59 -34.30
N VAL A 162 0.79 5.98 -35.49
CA VAL A 162 0.37 4.58 -35.69
C VAL A 162 1.61 3.73 -35.79
N PHE A 163 1.69 2.68 -34.99
CA PHE A 163 2.73 1.68 -35.02
C PHE A 163 2.20 0.39 -35.63
N ALA A 164 2.96 -0.23 -36.51
CA ALA A 164 2.71 -1.60 -36.94
C ALA A 164 2.96 -2.55 -35.76
N ALA A 165 2.48 -3.80 -35.89
CA ALA A 165 2.90 -4.87 -34.99
C ALA A 165 4.44 -4.98 -34.96
N ALA A 166 4.99 -5.21 -33.77
CA ALA A 166 6.44 -5.31 -33.56
C ALA A 166 6.81 -6.71 -33.04
N PRO A 167 8.01 -7.22 -33.35
CA PRO A 167 8.46 -8.49 -32.82
C PRO A 167 8.44 -8.54 -31.28
N PRO A 168 8.21 -9.70 -30.67
CA PRO A 168 8.18 -9.83 -29.23
C PRO A 168 9.55 -9.51 -28.61
N LEU A 169 9.52 -8.92 -27.42
CA LEU A 169 10.70 -8.66 -26.59
C LEU A 169 11.08 -9.90 -25.81
N ARG A 170 12.38 -10.04 -25.51
CA ARG A 170 12.90 -11.05 -24.59
C ARG A 170 13.24 -10.41 -23.25
N ALA A 171 13.05 -11.18 -22.16
CA ALA A 171 13.52 -10.75 -20.85
C ALA A 171 15.05 -10.62 -20.81
N ASN A 172 15.55 -9.57 -20.16
CA ASN A 172 16.98 -9.35 -19.94
C ASN A 172 17.24 -8.97 -18.48
N GLY A 173 18.15 -9.74 -17.81
CA GLY A 173 18.43 -9.58 -16.39
C GLY A 173 19.13 -8.25 -16.06
N ALA A 174 20.00 -7.74 -16.92
CA ALA A 174 20.69 -6.46 -16.70
C ALA A 174 19.71 -5.27 -16.80
N LEU A 175 18.75 -5.34 -17.73
CA LEU A 175 17.67 -4.34 -17.82
C LEU A 175 16.73 -4.45 -16.60
N ALA A 176 16.43 -5.65 -16.11
CA ALA A 176 15.62 -5.84 -14.91
C ALA A 176 16.32 -5.29 -13.66
N GLU A 177 17.64 -5.49 -13.54
CA GLU A 177 18.44 -4.93 -12.46
C GLU A 177 18.45 -3.40 -12.50
N SER A 178 18.63 -2.80 -13.69
CA SER A 178 18.55 -1.35 -13.87
C SER A 178 17.18 -0.80 -13.46
N ALA A 179 16.11 -1.46 -13.90
CA ALA A 179 14.74 -1.10 -13.52
C ALA A 179 14.51 -1.23 -12.00
N GLN A 180 15.03 -2.30 -11.36
CA GLN A 180 14.88 -2.50 -9.92
C GLN A 180 15.60 -1.42 -9.12
N GLN A 181 16.82 -1.07 -9.49
CA GLN A 181 17.58 -0.01 -8.83
C GLN A 181 16.84 1.32 -8.93
N HIS A 182 16.29 1.66 -10.09
CA HIS A 182 15.56 2.91 -10.27
C HIS A 182 14.21 2.93 -9.54
N ALA A 183 13.44 1.87 -9.63
CA ALA A 183 12.18 1.75 -8.88
C ALA A 183 12.42 1.85 -7.36
N SER A 184 13.50 1.22 -6.86
CA SER A 184 13.89 1.29 -5.45
C SER A 184 14.34 2.68 -5.03
N ASP A 185 15.10 3.39 -5.86
CA ASP A 185 15.54 4.75 -5.58
C ASP A 185 14.34 5.72 -5.56
N MET A 186 13.43 5.63 -6.53
CA MET A 186 12.18 6.41 -6.53
C MET A 186 11.34 6.14 -5.28
N ALA A 187 11.16 4.88 -4.90
CA ALA A 187 10.38 4.50 -3.73
C ALA A 187 11.01 4.97 -2.42
N ALA A 188 12.32 4.77 -2.25
CA ALA A 188 13.03 5.14 -1.02
C ALA A 188 13.07 6.66 -0.78
N HIS A 189 13.04 7.45 -1.83
CA HIS A 189 13.19 8.90 -1.75
C HIS A 189 11.95 9.68 -2.21
N GLU A 190 10.85 8.99 -2.49
CA GLU A 190 9.56 9.58 -2.82
C GLU A 190 9.60 10.59 -3.99
N TYR A 191 10.36 10.27 -5.04
CA TYR A 191 10.40 11.07 -6.26
C TYR A 191 9.91 10.26 -7.47
N PHE A 192 9.57 10.95 -8.55
CA PHE A 192 9.05 10.34 -9.78
C PHE A 192 9.61 11.05 -11.00
N GLU A 193 10.77 10.61 -11.48
CA GLU A 193 11.48 11.17 -12.63
C GLU A 193 12.32 10.08 -13.34
N HIS A 194 12.52 10.22 -14.64
CA HIS A 194 13.44 9.37 -15.39
C HIS A 194 14.91 9.53 -14.98
N LYS A 195 15.28 10.72 -14.52
CA LYS A 195 16.62 11.01 -14.03
C LYS A 195 16.78 10.55 -12.59
N GLY A 196 17.79 9.73 -12.33
CA GLY A 196 18.12 9.33 -10.96
C GLY A 196 18.60 10.53 -10.12
N ARG A 197 18.49 10.43 -8.78
CA ARG A 197 18.97 11.47 -7.86
C ARG A 197 20.47 11.74 -7.98
N ASP A 198 21.25 10.73 -8.41
CA ASP A 198 22.67 10.86 -8.73
C ASP A 198 22.94 11.53 -10.11
N GLY A 199 21.88 11.97 -10.78
CA GLY A 199 21.94 12.58 -12.12
C GLY A 199 21.97 11.57 -13.26
N SER A 200 21.93 10.25 -12.99
CA SER A 200 22.02 9.23 -14.04
C SER A 200 20.78 9.18 -14.92
N SER A 201 21.02 8.99 -16.21
CA SER A 201 19.99 8.64 -17.20
C SER A 201 19.70 7.13 -17.18
N PRO A 202 18.54 6.68 -17.74
CA PRO A 202 18.25 5.26 -17.93
C PRO A 202 19.40 4.50 -18.63
N ALA A 203 19.96 5.08 -19.69
CA ALA A 203 21.08 4.47 -20.42
C ALA A 203 22.36 4.29 -19.57
N GLN A 204 22.63 5.21 -18.65
CA GLN A 204 23.75 5.09 -17.71
C GLN A 204 23.49 4.02 -16.65
N ARG A 205 22.26 3.90 -16.16
CA ARG A 205 21.87 2.84 -15.22
C ARG A 205 21.94 1.47 -15.87
N ALA A 206 21.40 1.31 -17.08
CA ALA A 206 21.50 0.07 -17.85
C ALA A 206 22.98 -0.33 -18.09
N ALA A 207 23.85 0.63 -18.41
CA ALA A 207 25.28 0.37 -18.58
C ALA A 207 25.96 -0.08 -17.28
N ARG A 208 25.62 0.53 -16.12
CA ARG A 208 26.13 0.12 -14.79
C ARG A 208 25.67 -1.28 -14.42
N ALA A 209 24.46 -1.68 -14.81
CA ALA A 209 23.92 -3.02 -14.64
C ALA A 209 24.54 -4.04 -15.64
N GLY A 210 25.47 -3.61 -16.49
CA GLY A 210 26.18 -4.47 -17.44
C GLY A 210 25.53 -4.63 -18.82
N TYR A 211 24.46 -3.87 -19.11
CA TYR A 211 23.81 -3.92 -20.42
C TYR A 211 24.58 -3.09 -21.46
N LYS A 212 25.17 -3.75 -22.46
CA LYS A 212 25.90 -3.11 -23.57
C LYS A 212 24.90 -2.71 -24.64
N TRP A 213 24.38 -1.49 -24.58
CA TRP A 213 23.26 -1.04 -25.38
C TRP A 213 23.68 -0.30 -26.67
N ARG A 214 22.83 -0.39 -27.69
CA ARG A 214 22.77 0.47 -28.87
C ARG A 214 21.65 1.52 -28.69
N SER A 215 20.51 1.11 -28.15
CA SER A 215 19.40 1.99 -27.79
C SER A 215 18.78 1.57 -26.46
N ILE A 216 18.28 2.54 -25.70
CA ILE A 216 17.59 2.37 -24.42
C ILE A 216 16.31 3.21 -24.44
N GLY A 217 15.24 2.68 -23.87
CA GLY A 217 14.03 3.39 -23.55
C GLY A 217 13.55 3.02 -22.15
N GLU A 218 12.80 3.91 -21.52
CA GLU A 218 12.26 3.67 -20.17
C GLU A 218 10.81 4.13 -20.08
N ASN A 219 9.99 3.34 -19.42
CA ASN A 219 8.70 3.73 -18.89
C ASN A 219 8.76 3.67 -17.37
N ILE A 220 8.23 4.69 -16.70
CA ILE A 220 8.03 4.68 -15.26
C ILE A 220 6.56 4.93 -14.95
N ALA A 221 6.10 4.44 -13.79
CA ALA A 221 4.76 4.68 -13.28
C ALA A 221 4.76 4.63 -11.75
N ALA A 222 3.74 5.22 -11.12
CA ALA A 222 3.62 5.21 -9.67
C ALA A 222 2.15 5.24 -9.23
N GLY A 223 1.79 4.38 -8.27
CA GLY A 223 0.44 4.32 -7.71
C GLY A 223 -0.42 3.15 -8.19
N GLN A 224 -0.05 2.48 -9.28
CA GLN A 224 -0.82 1.37 -9.84
C GLN A 224 -0.72 0.13 -8.95
N ALA A 225 -1.86 -0.52 -8.71
CA ALA A 225 -1.95 -1.63 -7.77
C ALA A 225 -1.41 -2.96 -8.32
N GLY A 226 -1.27 -3.10 -9.63
CA GLY A 226 -0.83 -4.33 -10.24
C GLY A 226 -0.32 -4.20 -11.67
N PRO A 227 0.18 -5.31 -12.25
CA PRO A 227 0.76 -5.33 -13.59
C PRO A 227 -0.25 -5.00 -14.70
N ASP A 228 -1.52 -5.36 -14.55
CA ASP A 228 -2.55 -5.04 -15.53
C ASP A 228 -2.84 -3.53 -15.52
N ASP A 229 -2.97 -2.90 -14.33
CA ASP A 229 -3.23 -1.48 -14.17
C ASP A 229 -2.10 -0.61 -14.74
N VAL A 230 -0.84 -0.95 -14.41
CA VAL A 230 0.31 -0.20 -14.91
C VAL A 230 0.48 -0.33 -16.41
N MET A 231 0.17 -1.51 -16.97
CA MET A 231 0.22 -1.71 -18.43
C MET A 231 -0.86 -0.90 -19.16
N GLU A 232 -2.07 -0.82 -18.60
CA GLU A 232 -3.14 0.02 -19.13
C GLU A 232 -2.73 1.50 -19.15
N ASP A 233 -2.18 2.01 -18.04
CA ASP A 233 -1.69 3.38 -17.94
C ASP A 233 -0.57 3.69 -18.96
N TRP A 234 0.41 2.80 -19.08
CA TRP A 234 1.47 2.97 -20.08
C TRP A 234 0.93 2.98 -21.52
N LEU A 235 -0.01 2.10 -21.83
CA LEU A 235 -0.61 2.06 -23.16
C LEU A 235 -1.51 3.27 -23.46
N SER A 236 -2.10 3.89 -22.46
CA SER A 236 -2.91 5.11 -22.59
C SER A 236 -2.06 6.37 -22.81
N SER A 237 -0.80 6.35 -22.38
CA SER A 237 0.14 7.47 -22.53
C SER A 237 0.88 7.38 -23.89
N PRO A 238 0.80 8.41 -24.76
CA PRO A 238 1.41 8.35 -26.08
C PRO A 238 2.91 8.03 -26.09
N GLY A 239 3.68 8.59 -25.13
CA GLY A 239 5.12 8.35 -25.01
C GLY A 239 5.47 6.95 -24.56
N HIS A 240 4.81 6.46 -23.50
CA HIS A 240 5.02 5.13 -22.97
C HIS A 240 4.57 4.05 -23.98
N CYS A 241 3.41 4.26 -24.60
CA CYS A 241 2.90 3.41 -25.68
C CYS A 241 3.89 3.33 -26.85
N ALA A 242 4.51 4.46 -27.25
CA ALA A 242 5.51 4.49 -28.31
C ALA A 242 6.76 3.67 -27.95
N ASN A 243 7.21 3.69 -26.71
CA ASN A 243 8.30 2.83 -26.24
C ASN A 243 7.90 1.34 -26.33
N ILE A 244 6.71 0.97 -25.86
CA ILE A 244 6.20 -0.38 -25.92
C ILE A 244 6.16 -0.88 -27.39
N MET A 245 5.69 -0.05 -28.31
CA MET A 245 5.48 -0.42 -29.71
C MET A 245 6.72 -0.25 -30.60
N SER A 246 7.81 0.31 -30.07
CA SER A 246 9.01 0.57 -30.87
C SER A 246 9.65 -0.73 -31.39
N PRO A 247 9.88 -0.87 -32.71
CA PRO A 247 10.60 -2.00 -33.29
C PRO A 247 12.11 -1.94 -33.01
N ASP A 248 12.60 -0.81 -32.49
CA ASP A 248 14.01 -0.62 -32.16
C ASP A 248 14.43 -1.37 -30.91
N PHE A 249 13.49 -1.80 -30.08
CA PHE A 249 13.79 -2.60 -28.89
C PHE A 249 13.52 -4.09 -29.15
N VAL A 250 14.38 -4.93 -28.59
CA VAL A 250 14.33 -6.41 -28.73
C VAL A 250 14.40 -7.12 -27.38
N GLU A 251 14.73 -6.39 -26.31
CA GLU A 251 14.82 -6.90 -24.94
C GLU A 251 14.18 -5.90 -23.97
N MET A 252 13.70 -6.43 -22.86
CA MET A 252 13.18 -5.62 -21.77
C MET A 252 13.50 -6.21 -20.41
N GLY A 253 13.53 -5.34 -19.40
CA GLY A 253 13.51 -5.70 -18.01
C GLY A 253 12.48 -4.82 -17.29
N THR A 254 11.85 -5.34 -16.26
CA THR A 254 10.87 -4.59 -15.48
C THR A 254 10.99 -4.94 -14.01
N ALA A 255 10.70 -3.98 -13.17
CA ALA A 255 10.66 -4.14 -11.73
C ALA A 255 9.69 -3.14 -11.10
N PHE A 256 9.39 -3.40 -9.84
CA PHE A 256 8.68 -2.45 -8.98
C PHE A 256 9.33 -2.39 -7.60
N SER A 257 9.06 -1.33 -6.88
CA SER A 257 9.40 -1.20 -5.46
C SER A 257 8.24 -0.57 -4.70
N MET A 258 8.10 -0.94 -3.43
CA MET A 258 7.02 -0.47 -2.57
C MET A 258 7.57 0.41 -1.44
N ASN A 259 6.91 1.54 -1.21
CA ASN A 259 7.06 2.36 -0.01
C ASN A 259 5.65 2.70 0.49
N MET A 260 5.16 1.93 1.45
CA MET A 260 3.81 2.11 1.99
C MET A 260 3.63 3.43 2.75
N ALA A 261 4.71 4.11 3.13
CA ALA A 261 4.65 5.45 3.73
C ALA A 261 4.47 6.55 2.68
N SER A 262 4.87 6.31 1.43
CA SER A 262 4.72 7.30 0.36
C SER A 262 3.28 7.35 -0.18
N ARG A 263 2.89 8.50 -0.74
CA ARG A 263 1.56 8.67 -1.36
C ARG A 263 1.30 7.69 -2.50
N ALA A 264 2.31 7.37 -3.28
CA ALA A 264 2.20 6.49 -4.44
C ALA A 264 2.14 5.00 -4.05
N ALA A 265 2.72 4.62 -2.92
CA ALA A 265 2.88 3.26 -2.41
C ALA A 265 3.70 2.32 -3.30
N VAL A 266 3.50 2.30 -4.63
CA VAL A 266 4.20 1.44 -5.59
C VAL A 266 4.84 2.29 -6.67
N TYR A 267 6.09 1.97 -7.01
CA TYR A 267 6.87 2.61 -8.08
C TYR A 267 7.32 1.56 -9.08
N TRP A 268 7.07 1.81 -10.35
CA TRP A 268 7.31 0.89 -11.45
C TRP A 268 8.38 1.43 -12.39
N ALA A 269 9.23 0.55 -12.89
CA ALA A 269 10.14 0.84 -13.98
C ALA A 269 10.16 -0.29 -15.00
N GLN A 270 10.14 0.07 -16.28
CA GLN A 270 10.25 -0.83 -17.43
C GLN A 270 11.33 -0.29 -18.35
N GLU A 271 12.40 -1.03 -18.49
CA GLU A 271 13.54 -0.71 -19.33
C GLU A 271 13.49 -1.52 -20.63
N PHE A 272 13.70 -0.84 -21.75
CA PHE A 272 13.78 -1.43 -23.07
C PHE A 272 15.19 -1.28 -23.62
N GLY A 273 15.65 -2.27 -24.37
CA GLY A 273 16.97 -2.23 -24.95
C GLY A 273 17.11 -2.93 -26.28
N ARG A 274 18.10 -2.45 -27.05
CA ARG A 274 18.75 -3.19 -28.14
C ARG A 274 20.22 -3.30 -27.80
N PRO A 275 20.80 -4.50 -27.74
CA PRO A 275 22.24 -4.67 -27.53
C PRO A 275 23.04 -4.20 -28.73
N ARG A 276 24.33 -3.91 -28.49
CA ARG A 276 25.32 -3.60 -29.57
C ARG A 276 25.61 -4.77 -30.45
#